data_851fa0c896d824cd9d507b3fdad7e0c6
#
_entry.id   851fa0c896d824cd9d507b3fdad7e0c6
#
_cell.length_a   1.000
_cell.length_b   1.000
_cell.length_c   1.000
_cell.angle_alpha   90.00
_cell.angle_beta   90.00
_cell.angle_gamma   90.00
#
_symmetry.space_group_name_H-M   'P 1'
#
loop_
_entity.id
_entity.type
_entity.pdbx_description
1 polymer ?
#
loop_
_entity_poly.entity_id
_entity_poly.type
_entity_poly.pdbx_seq_one_letter_code
_entity_poly.pdbx_strand_id
1 'polypeptide(L)'
;MSNSPLVSFTRISPNKNRPRNHRIDKITVHHMAMVGGTVERCGAVFAPKSRKASSNYGIGIDGRVGLYVDEGDRSWASSNARNDNRAVTIEVANDGGAPDWHVSDASWNSLVELCADICRRNGIPRLVWTGDANGNLTCHYMFAATACPGPYLKRRMAELATAVNAKLGSAPAPQPAPKPQGLAVDGYWGEATTRRIQEVLGCPFHDGKISRQNPQHKHRLKACTGGWEFSAPWGEQPGSQTVGAIQRACGVPADGFIGPDTINAMIRHFKAESGAKVEDGKLDACSPTVKAMQRALNEGRF
;
A
#
# COMPACT_ATOMS: atom_id res chain seq x y z
N MET A 1 -14.29 4.99 -28.10
CA MET A 1 -13.23 5.43 -27.19
C MET A 1 -12.05 5.86 -28.05
N SER A 2 -11.51 7.04 -27.82
CA SER A 2 -10.33 7.58 -28.53
C SER A 2 -9.11 7.52 -27.61
N ASN A 3 -7.94 7.31 -28.16
CA ASN A 3 -6.68 7.41 -27.43
C ASN A 3 -6.37 8.86 -27.05
N SER A 4 -5.44 9.04 -26.09
CA SER A 4 -5.01 10.36 -25.64
C SER A 4 -4.35 11.18 -26.77
N PRO A 5 -4.68 12.47 -26.95
CA PRO A 5 -3.99 13.35 -27.89
C PRO A 5 -2.55 13.70 -27.44
N LEU A 6 -2.16 13.36 -26.21
CA LEU A 6 -0.82 13.56 -25.69
C LEU A 6 0.21 12.57 -26.24
N VAL A 7 -0.25 11.56 -26.99
CA VAL A 7 0.63 10.53 -27.57
C VAL A 7 1.57 11.15 -28.62
N SER A 8 2.86 10.98 -28.43
CA SER A 8 3.92 11.39 -29.34
C SER A 8 4.65 10.22 -30.02
N PHE A 9 4.39 8.99 -29.56
CA PHE A 9 4.97 7.76 -30.12
C PHE A 9 3.94 6.64 -30.09
N THR A 10 3.89 5.81 -31.12
CA THR A 10 2.97 4.65 -31.19
C THR A 10 3.71 3.41 -31.66
N ARG A 11 3.59 2.32 -30.88
CA ARG A 11 4.05 0.99 -31.25
C ARG A 11 3.12 -0.07 -30.67
N ILE A 12 2.11 -0.45 -31.45
CA ILE A 12 1.06 -1.34 -30.94
C ILE A 12 1.60 -2.75 -30.67
N SER A 13 1.35 -3.21 -29.43
CA SER A 13 1.70 -4.56 -28.97
C SER A 13 0.65 -5.59 -29.43
N PRO A 14 1.05 -6.80 -29.81
CA PRO A 14 0.13 -7.92 -30.05
C PRO A 14 -0.43 -8.53 -28.76
N ASN A 15 0.14 -8.18 -27.58
CA ASN A 15 -0.21 -8.74 -26.28
C ASN A 15 -1.42 -8.01 -25.70
N LYS A 16 -2.61 -8.25 -26.24
CA LYS A 16 -3.86 -7.57 -25.84
C LYS A 16 -5.09 -8.42 -26.12
N ASN A 17 -6.20 -8.09 -25.49
CA ASN A 17 -7.51 -8.59 -25.88
C ASN A 17 -8.33 -7.46 -26.53
N ARG A 18 -9.01 -7.78 -27.60
CA ARG A 18 -9.82 -6.82 -28.35
C ARG A 18 -11.25 -7.34 -28.52
N PRO A 19 -12.24 -6.51 -28.19
CA PRO A 19 -12.16 -5.30 -27.38
C PRO A 19 -12.02 -5.63 -25.88
N ARG A 20 -11.82 -4.60 -25.02
CA ARG A 20 -12.05 -4.78 -23.58
C ARG A 20 -13.54 -5.05 -23.34
N ASN A 21 -13.85 -5.75 -22.25
CA ASN A 21 -15.23 -6.14 -21.93
C ASN A 21 -15.91 -5.26 -20.86
N HIS A 22 -15.31 -4.12 -20.53
CA HIS A 22 -15.83 -3.19 -19.54
C HIS A 22 -15.52 -1.75 -19.94
N ARG A 23 -16.32 -0.79 -19.48
CA ARG A 23 -15.98 0.63 -19.60
C ARG A 23 -14.72 0.94 -18.79
N ILE A 24 -13.99 1.97 -19.21
CA ILE A 24 -12.85 2.48 -18.44
C ILE A 24 -13.39 3.30 -17.27
N ASP A 25 -13.05 2.88 -16.05
CA ASP A 25 -13.42 3.53 -14.80
C ASP A 25 -12.28 3.52 -13.76
N LYS A 26 -11.08 3.04 -14.18
CA LYS A 26 -9.87 2.98 -13.34
C LYS A 26 -8.62 3.40 -14.13
N ILE A 27 -7.59 3.79 -13.39
CA ILE A 27 -6.22 3.95 -13.86
C ILE A 27 -5.31 3.09 -12.98
N THR A 28 -4.42 2.30 -13.59
CA THR A 28 -3.41 1.52 -12.87
C THR A 28 -2.02 2.00 -13.26
N VAL A 29 -1.25 2.45 -12.27
CA VAL A 29 0.10 2.97 -12.46
C VAL A 29 1.13 1.88 -12.20
N HIS A 30 2.09 1.79 -13.12
CA HIS A 30 3.26 0.92 -13.09
C HIS A 30 4.52 1.76 -13.21
N HIS A 31 5.66 1.19 -12.94
CA HIS A 31 6.96 1.72 -13.37
C HIS A 31 7.66 0.74 -14.30
N MET A 32 8.41 1.28 -15.24
CA MET A 32 9.14 0.47 -16.24
C MET A 32 10.24 -0.39 -15.61
N ALA A 33 10.65 -0.09 -14.37
CA ALA A 33 11.86 -0.64 -13.74
C ALA A 33 13.09 -0.47 -14.67
N MET A 34 13.18 0.66 -15.34
CA MET A 34 14.18 0.96 -16.36
C MET A 34 14.70 2.39 -16.16
N VAL A 35 15.94 2.53 -15.70
CA VAL A 35 16.60 3.82 -15.57
C VAL A 35 16.87 4.40 -16.97
N GLY A 36 16.51 5.66 -17.19
CA GLY A 36 16.60 6.30 -18.50
C GLY A 36 15.67 5.67 -19.56
N GLY A 37 14.54 5.11 -19.14
CA GLY A 37 13.57 4.50 -20.04
C GLY A 37 12.97 5.50 -21.02
N THR A 38 12.86 5.13 -22.30
CA THR A 38 12.19 5.92 -23.34
C THR A 38 10.94 5.22 -23.81
N VAL A 39 10.04 5.95 -24.46
CA VAL A 39 8.82 5.37 -25.04
C VAL A 39 9.14 4.30 -26.10
N GLU A 40 10.23 4.47 -26.86
CA GLU A 40 10.68 3.49 -27.85
C GLU A 40 11.16 2.19 -27.20
N ARG A 41 11.97 2.31 -26.12
CA ARG A 41 12.47 1.14 -25.38
C ARG A 41 11.32 0.38 -24.71
N CYS A 42 10.39 1.08 -24.09
CA CYS A 42 9.21 0.47 -23.50
C CYS A 42 8.36 -0.26 -24.57
N GLY A 43 8.11 0.39 -25.71
CA GLY A 43 7.41 -0.23 -26.84
C GLY A 43 8.13 -1.45 -27.42
N ALA A 44 9.48 -1.43 -27.43
CA ALA A 44 10.28 -2.59 -27.84
C ALA A 44 10.12 -3.80 -26.90
N VAL A 45 9.99 -3.56 -25.58
CA VAL A 45 9.73 -4.62 -24.59
C VAL A 45 8.38 -5.29 -24.84
N PHE A 46 7.35 -4.54 -25.25
CA PHE A 46 5.99 -5.07 -25.46
C PHE A 46 5.74 -5.61 -26.89
N ALA A 47 6.65 -5.39 -27.82
CA ALA A 47 6.48 -5.79 -29.21
C ALA A 47 6.48 -7.31 -29.44
N PRO A 48 7.33 -8.13 -28.78
CA PRO A 48 7.32 -9.56 -29.01
C PRO A 48 6.03 -10.21 -28.44
N LYS A 49 5.37 -11.07 -29.24
CA LYS A 49 4.21 -11.85 -28.79
C LYS A 49 4.55 -12.76 -27.59
N SER A 50 5.78 -13.23 -27.52
CA SER A 50 6.31 -14.06 -26.42
C SER A 50 6.40 -13.32 -25.09
N ARG A 51 6.38 -11.97 -25.09
CA ARG A 51 6.43 -11.16 -23.85
C ARG A 51 5.21 -11.40 -22.96
N LYS A 52 4.04 -11.67 -23.54
CA LYS A 52 2.77 -11.91 -22.83
C LYS A 52 2.43 -10.84 -21.79
N ALA A 53 2.91 -9.61 -22.00
CA ALA A 53 2.64 -8.44 -21.19
C ALA A 53 2.59 -7.20 -22.07
N SER A 54 1.83 -6.20 -21.65
CA SER A 54 1.72 -4.89 -22.31
C SER A 54 1.11 -3.86 -21.37
N SER A 55 1.15 -2.58 -21.77
CA SER A 55 0.45 -1.48 -21.12
C SER A 55 -0.28 -0.66 -22.17
N ASN A 56 -1.31 0.09 -21.80
CA ASN A 56 -1.94 1.02 -22.74
C ASN A 56 -0.96 2.13 -23.10
N TYR A 57 -0.37 2.77 -22.09
CA TYR A 57 0.57 3.87 -22.26
C TYR A 57 1.90 3.62 -21.56
N GLY A 58 2.91 4.36 -21.97
CA GLY A 58 4.14 4.54 -21.22
C GLY A 58 4.61 5.98 -21.31
N ILE A 59 5.27 6.44 -20.27
CA ILE A 59 5.83 7.79 -20.17
C ILE A 59 7.34 7.66 -20.08
N GLY A 60 8.04 8.24 -21.05
CA GLY A 60 9.51 8.28 -21.08
C GLY A 60 10.08 9.20 -20.02
N ILE A 61 11.39 9.08 -19.76
CA ILE A 61 12.12 9.94 -18.82
C ILE A 61 12.03 11.43 -19.18
N ASP A 62 11.84 11.73 -20.46
CA ASP A 62 11.67 13.06 -21.06
C ASP A 62 10.22 13.57 -21.03
N GLY A 63 9.30 12.80 -20.45
CA GLY A 63 7.88 13.11 -20.35
C GLY A 63 7.08 12.80 -21.62
N ARG A 64 7.68 12.28 -22.70
CA ARG A 64 6.92 11.86 -23.90
C ARG A 64 5.99 10.71 -23.56
N VAL A 65 4.84 10.67 -24.23
CA VAL A 65 3.81 9.63 -24.05
C VAL A 65 3.81 8.67 -25.24
N GLY A 66 3.97 7.38 -24.97
CA GLY A 66 3.87 6.31 -25.92
C GLY A 66 2.55 5.53 -25.80
N LEU A 67 1.99 5.10 -26.94
CA LEU A 67 0.81 4.22 -27.02
C LEU A 67 1.24 2.81 -27.43
N TYR A 68 0.86 1.80 -26.66
CA TYR A 68 1.18 0.40 -26.94
C TYR A 68 -0.06 -0.49 -27.07
N VAL A 69 -1.16 -0.14 -26.43
CA VAL A 69 -2.46 -0.79 -26.58
C VAL A 69 -3.55 0.28 -26.60
N ASP A 70 -4.41 0.26 -27.60
CA ASP A 70 -5.54 1.17 -27.70
C ASP A 70 -6.40 1.13 -26.43
N GLU A 71 -6.96 2.28 -26.00
CA GLU A 71 -7.85 2.29 -24.82
C GLU A 71 -9.11 1.43 -25.01
N GLY A 72 -9.55 1.20 -26.23
CA GLY A 72 -10.64 0.28 -26.55
C GLY A 72 -10.30 -1.20 -26.35
N ASP A 73 -9.02 -1.52 -26.13
CA ASP A 73 -8.52 -2.87 -25.95
C ASP A 73 -8.00 -3.06 -24.52
N ARG A 74 -7.99 -4.29 -24.01
CA ARG A 74 -7.42 -4.64 -22.71
C ARG A 74 -5.93 -4.91 -22.86
N SER A 75 -5.09 -4.16 -22.16
CA SER A 75 -3.68 -4.50 -21.97
C SER A 75 -3.49 -5.69 -21.03
N TRP A 76 -2.31 -6.29 -21.01
CA TRP A 76 -1.92 -7.37 -20.10
C TRP A 76 -0.86 -6.83 -19.12
N ALA A 77 -1.29 -5.97 -18.18
CA ALA A 77 -0.37 -5.22 -17.34
C ALA A 77 -0.31 -5.72 -15.90
N SER A 78 -1.48 -5.90 -15.25
CA SER A 78 -1.53 -6.13 -13.80
C SER A 78 -1.61 -7.61 -13.41
N SER A 79 -1.50 -8.54 -14.35
CA SER A 79 -1.77 -9.99 -14.15
C SER A 79 -3.19 -10.27 -13.65
N ASN A 80 -4.09 -9.30 -13.76
CA ASN A 80 -5.47 -9.38 -13.31
C ASN A 80 -6.42 -8.88 -14.42
N ALA A 81 -7.05 -9.83 -15.13
CA ALA A 81 -7.93 -9.52 -16.24
C ALA A 81 -9.13 -8.65 -15.85
N ARG A 82 -9.65 -8.78 -14.63
CA ARG A 82 -10.78 -7.96 -14.13
C ARG A 82 -10.36 -6.50 -13.98
N ASN A 83 -9.16 -6.26 -13.43
CA ASN A 83 -8.61 -4.92 -13.32
C ASN A 83 -8.31 -4.35 -14.71
N ASP A 84 -7.55 -5.07 -15.55
CA ASP A 84 -7.08 -4.58 -16.86
C ASP A 84 -8.23 -4.31 -17.85
N ASN A 85 -9.38 -4.94 -17.68
CA ASN A 85 -10.58 -4.61 -18.46
C ASN A 85 -11.20 -3.27 -18.06
N ARG A 86 -11.00 -2.83 -16.82
CA ARG A 86 -11.54 -1.58 -16.26
C ARG A 86 -10.52 -0.43 -16.30
N ALA A 87 -9.25 -0.76 -16.27
CA ALA A 87 -8.19 0.21 -16.14
C ALA A 87 -7.54 0.59 -17.47
N VAL A 88 -7.19 1.87 -17.59
CA VAL A 88 -6.07 2.29 -18.43
C VAL A 88 -4.80 2.10 -17.64
N THR A 89 -3.83 1.38 -18.18
CA THR A 89 -2.56 1.07 -17.52
C THR A 89 -1.44 1.95 -18.07
N ILE A 90 -0.58 2.45 -17.19
CA ILE A 90 0.47 3.43 -17.54
C ILE A 90 1.80 2.98 -16.93
N GLU A 91 2.80 2.76 -17.76
CA GLU A 91 4.19 2.52 -17.35
C GLU A 91 4.95 3.86 -17.26
N VAL A 92 5.64 4.12 -16.17
CA VAL A 92 6.42 5.35 -15.98
C VAL A 92 7.90 5.03 -15.90
N ALA A 93 8.71 5.74 -16.68
CA ALA A 93 10.17 5.58 -16.66
C ALA A 93 10.78 6.10 -15.35
N ASN A 94 11.90 5.50 -14.97
CA ASN A 94 12.67 5.89 -13.80
C ASN A 94 13.94 6.63 -14.21
N ASP A 95 14.33 7.65 -13.46
CA ASP A 95 15.62 8.34 -13.58
C ASP A 95 16.61 7.89 -12.50
N GLY A 96 16.11 7.22 -11.44
CA GLY A 96 16.89 6.55 -10.41
C GLY A 96 16.54 5.06 -10.30
N GLY A 97 17.51 4.24 -9.91
CA GLY A 97 17.35 2.80 -9.71
C GLY A 97 16.87 2.43 -8.31
N ALA A 98 17.03 1.13 -8.01
CA ALA A 98 16.76 0.60 -6.67
C ALA A 98 17.60 1.32 -5.59
N PRO A 99 17.10 1.43 -4.35
CA PRO A 99 15.84 0.87 -3.88
C PRO A 99 14.61 1.74 -4.18
N ASP A 100 14.79 3.04 -4.48
CA ASP A 100 13.68 4.03 -4.51
C ASP A 100 12.93 4.06 -5.83
N TRP A 101 13.59 3.80 -6.95
CA TRP A 101 12.99 3.89 -8.29
C TRP A 101 12.41 5.28 -8.58
N HIS A 102 13.23 6.32 -8.38
CA HIS A 102 12.87 7.71 -8.59
C HIS A 102 12.33 7.94 -10.01
N VAL A 103 11.42 8.91 -10.17
CA VAL A 103 10.79 9.32 -11.43
C VAL A 103 11.06 10.80 -11.64
N SER A 104 11.48 11.19 -12.83
CA SER A 104 11.79 12.59 -13.19
C SER A 104 10.55 13.49 -13.10
N ASP A 105 10.77 14.78 -12.87
CA ASP A 105 9.69 15.78 -12.87
C ASP A 105 8.96 15.82 -14.21
N ALA A 106 9.67 15.64 -15.33
CA ALA A 106 9.05 15.57 -16.65
C ALA A 106 8.08 14.40 -16.77
N SER A 107 8.49 13.20 -16.33
CA SER A 107 7.62 12.02 -16.32
C SER A 107 6.45 12.17 -15.35
N TRP A 108 6.69 12.76 -14.17
CA TRP A 108 5.64 13.02 -13.18
C TRP A 108 4.59 14.01 -13.72
N ASN A 109 4.99 15.12 -14.30
CA ASN A 109 4.07 16.09 -14.87
C ASN A 109 3.24 15.50 -15.99
N SER A 110 3.86 14.71 -16.88
CA SER A 110 3.16 14.00 -17.94
C SER A 110 2.19 12.94 -17.42
N LEU A 111 2.53 12.27 -16.31
CA LEU A 111 1.62 11.32 -15.65
C LEU A 111 0.35 12.03 -15.14
N VAL A 112 0.50 13.20 -14.53
CA VAL A 112 -0.65 14.01 -14.07
C VAL A 112 -1.52 14.44 -15.25
N GLU A 113 -0.93 14.95 -16.33
CA GLU A 113 -1.66 15.38 -17.53
C GLU A 113 -2.39 14.21 -18.21
N LEU A 114 -1.70 13.08 -18.39
CA LEU A 114 -2.29 11.89 -19.02
C LEU A 114 -3.45 11.33 -18.20
N CYS A 115 -3.29 11.24 -16.87
CA CYS A 115 -4.37 10.80 -16.00
C CYS A 115 -5.59 11.73 -16.07
N ALA A 116 -5.38 13.04 -16.09
CA ALA A 116 -6.46 14.02 -16.23
C ALA A 116 -7.20 13.90 -17.58
N ASP A 117 -6.44 13.72 -18.67
CA ASP A 117 -7.00 13.50 -20.02
C ASP A 117 -7.82 12.20 -20.07
N ILE A 118 -7.29 11.10 -19.56
CA ILE A 118 -8.01 9.82 -19.49
C ILE A 118 -9.32 9.99 -18.70
N CYS A 119 -9.28 10.66 -17.57
CA CYS A 119 -10.47 10.91 -16.73
C CYS A 119 -11.53 11.67 -17.51
N ARG A 120 -11.16 12.79 -18.18
CA ARG A 120 -12.12 13.59 -18.97
C ARG A 120 -12.75 12.80 -20.08
N ARG A 121 -11.95 12.08 -20.89
CA ARG A 121 -12.44 11.31 -22.04
C ARG A 121 -13.30 10.12 -21.68
N ASN A 122 -13.09 9.54 -20.49
CA ASN A 122 -13.82 8.36 -20.04
C ASN A 122 -14.90 8.66 -18.98
N GLY A 123 -15.18 9.94 -18.70
CA GLY A 123 -16.21 10.34 -17.76
C GLY A 123 -15.91 9.91 -16.30
N ILE A 124 -14.63 9.85 -15.94
CA ILE A 124 -14.19 9.62 -14.55
C ILE A 124 -14.17 10.99 -13.86
N PRO A 125 -15.12 11.29 -12.97
CA PRO A 125 -15.26 12.63 -12.42
C PRO A 125 -14.11 13.02 -11.49
N ARG A 126 -13.45 12.02 -10.92
CA ARG A 126 -12.31 12.20 -10.00
C ARG A 126 -11.52 10.92 -9.81
N LEU A 127 -10.24 11.03 -9.48
CA LEU A 127 -9.44 9.91 -9.00
C LEU A 127 -9.55 9.79 -7.47
N VAL A 128 -9.71 8.55 -7.02
CA VAL A 128 -9.80 8.17 -5.60
C VAL A 128 -8.69 7.18 -5.30
N TRP A 129 -7.75 7.58 -4.44
CA TRP A 129 -6.71 6.73 -3.90
C TRP A 129 -7.11 6.24 -2.51
N THR A 130 -7.25 4.95 -2.32
CA THR A 130 -7.61 4.33 -1.02
C THR A 130 -6.44 3.52 -0.42
N GLY A 131 -5.33 3.40 -1.16
CA GLY A 131 -4.19 2.56 -0.78
C GLY A 131 -4.39 1.07 -1.07
N ASP A 132 -5.55 0.71 -1.61
CA ASP A 132 -5.94 -0.66 -1.99
C ASP A 132 -6.70 -0.69 -3.32
N ALA A 133 -7.20 -1.86 -3.72
CA ALA A 133 -7.92 -2.05 -4.99
C ALA A 133 -9.35 -1.46 -5.02
N ASN A 134 -9.86 -0.88 -3.91
CA ASN A 134 -11.22 -0.30 -3.85
C ASN A 134 -11.28 1.07 -4.54
N GLY A 135 -10.17 1.82 -4.59
CA GLY A 135 -10.06 3.06 -5.34
C GLY A 135 -10.16 2.85 -6.87
N ASN A 136 -10.26 3.95 -7.60
CA ASN A 136 -10.16 3.94 -9.06
C ASN A 136 -8.77 4.39 -9.57
N LEU A 137 -7.89 4.85 -8.70
CA LEU A 137 -6.45 4.95 -8.91
C LEU A 137 -5.79 3.79 -8.16
N THR A 138 -5.07 2.95 -8.87
CA THR A 138 -4.51 1.70 -8.35
C THR A 138 -3.07 1.48 -8.79
N CYS A 139 -2.39 0.51 -8.21
CA CYS A 139 -1.04 0.10 -8.56
C CYS A 139 -0.96 -1.40 -8.79
N HIS A 140 0.05 -1.86 -9.52
CA HIS A 140 0.23 -3.28 -9.85
C HIS A 140 0.31 -4.19 -8.62
N TYR A 141 1.00 -3.80 -7.55
CA TYR A 141 1.13 -4.63 -6.33
C TYR A 141 -0.21 -4.97 -5.65
N MET A 142 -1.30 -4.28 -6.00
CA MET A 142 -2.63 -4.58 -5.48
C MET A 142 -3.26 -5.82 -6.12
N PHE A 143 -2.68 -6.32 -7.21
CA PHE A 143 -3.24 -7.40 -8.04
C PHE A 143 -2.29 -8.58 -8.22
N ALA A 144 -1.00 -8.40 -7.96
CA ALA A 144 0.02 -9.43 -8.09
C ALA A 144 1.13 -9.23 -7.05
N ALA A 145 1.88 -10.29 -6.75
CA ALA A 145 3.05 -10.23 -5.88
C ALA A 145 4.23 -9.54 -6.61
N THR A 146 4.30 -8.22 -6.50
CA THR A 146 5.33 -7.38 -7.15
C THR A 146 5.61 -6.13 -6.34
N ALA A 147 6.82 -5.56 -6.50
CA ALA A 147 7.18 -4.26 -5.93
C ALA A 147 6.67 -3.06 -6.77
N CYS A 148 6.19 -3.31 -8.01
CA CYS A 148 5.69 -2.26 -8.91
C CYS A 148 4.51 -1.49 -8.29
N PRO A 149 4.49 -0.15 -8.32
CA PRO A 149 5.28 0.78 -9.14
C PRO A 149 6.55 1.31 -8.46
N GLY A 150 7.09 0.63 -7.47
CA GLY A 150 8.25 1.06 -6.71
C GLY A 150 7.90 2.03 -5.57
N PRO A 151 8.83 2.19 -4.59
CA PRO A 151 8.57 3.01 -3.40
C PRO A 151 8.29 4.48 -3.73
N TYR A 152 9.00 5.06 -4.70
CA TYR A 152 8.83 6.46 -5.07
C TYR A 152 7.39 6.79 -5.51
N LEU A 153 6.88 6.09 -6.53
CA LEU A 153 5.51 6.32 -6.99
C LEU A 153 4.48 5.92 -5.93
N LYS A 154 4.71 4.80 -5.23
CA LYS A 154 3.77 4.31 -4.22
C LYS A 154 3.45 5.35 -3.15
N ARG A 155 4.45 6.08 -2.63
CA ARG A 155 4.22 7.12 -1.61
C ARG A 155 3.57 8.39 -2.17
N ARG A 156 3.65 8.63 -3.49
CA ARG A 156 3.10 9.81 -4.16
C ARG A 156 1.73 9.61 -4.79
N MET A 157 1.11 8.45 -4.68
CA MET A 157 -0.17 8.18 -5.34
C MET A 157 -1.32 9.06 -4.83
N ALA A 158 -1.32 9.43 -3.54
CA ALA A 158 -2.28 10.39 -2.99
C ALA A 158 -2.08 11.80 -3.58
N GLU A 159 -0.83 12.21 -3.76
CA GLU A 159 -0.45 13.46 -4.43
C GLU A 159 -0.90 13.46 -5.90
N LEU A 160 -0.69 12.34 -6.61
CA LEU A 160 -1.16 12.16 -7.98
C LEU A 160 -2.68 12.37 -8.09
N ALA A 161 -3.44 11.72 -7.22
CA ALA A 161 -4.90 11.88 -7.18
C ALA A 161 -5.30 13.35 -6.96
N THR A 162 -4.63 14.04 -6.03
CA THR A 162 -4.87 15.45 -5.73
C THR A 162 -4.58 16.34 -6.94
N ALA A 163 -3.41 16.17 -7.56
CA ALA A 163 -2.99 16.97 -8.71
C ALA A 163 -3.93 16.77 -9.93
N VAL A 164 -4.32 15.53 -10.21
CA VAL A 164 -5.27 15.21 -11.28
C VAL A 164 -6.64 15.82 -11.01
N ASN A 165 -7.16 15.68 -9.78
CA ASN A 165 -8.47 16.21 -9.42
C ASN A 165 -8.51 17.75 -9.49
N ALA A 166 -7.42 18.44 -9.16
CA ALA A 166 -7.30 19.88 -9.36
C ALA A 166 -7.44 20.26 -10.84
N LYS A 167 -6.82 19.48 -11.75
CA LYS A 167 -6.95 19.71 -13.22
C LYS A 167 -8.35 19.37 -13.76
N LEU A 168 -9.09 18.51 -13.10
CA LEU A 168 -10.47 18.20 -13.49
C LEU A 168 -11.48 19.29 -13.06
N GLY A 169 -11.03 20.30 -12.31
CA GLY A 169 -11.93 21.30 -11.71
C GLY A 169 -12.83 20.70 -10.64
N SER A 170 -12.54 19.49 -10.21
CA SER A 170 -13.23 18.87 -9.08
C SER A 170 -12.84 19.66 -7.83
N ALA A 171 -13.81 20.19 -7.08
CA ALA A 171 -13.54 20.65 -5.73
C ALA A 171 -12.71 19.58 -5.02
N PRO A 172 -11.72 19.94 -4.18
CA PRO A 172 -11.00 18.94 -3.41
C PRO A 172 -12.04 17.99 -2.87
N ALA A 173 -11.93 16.70 -3.21
CA ALA A 173 -12.78 15.74 -2.55
C ALA A 173 -12.75 16.11 -1.06
N PRO A 174 -13.82 15.91 -0.28
CA PRO A 174 -13.59 15.51 1.07
C PRO A 174 -12.55 14.38 0.92
N GLN A 175 -11.27 14.71 1.14
CA GLN A 175 -10.24 13.69 1.26
C GLN A 175 -10.92 12.62 2.08
N PRO A 176 -10.89 11.31 1.71
CA PRO A 176 -11.25 10.30 2.68
C PRO A 176 -10.46 10.76 3.88
N ALA A 177 -11.18 11.19 4.94
CA ALA A 177 -10.62 11.96 6.06
C ALA A 177 -9.29 11.33 6.33
N PRO A 178 -8.15 12.06 6.25
CA PRO A 178 -6.85 11.49 6.14
C PRO A 178 -6.89 10.29 7.04
N LYS A 179 -6.70 9.08 6.50
CA LYS A 179 -6.78 7.86 7.34
C LYS A 179 -6.02 8.29 8.55
N PRO A 180 -6.64 8.44 9.73
CA PRO A 180 -6.07 9.24 10.80
C PRO A 180 -4.62 8.85 10.84
N GLN A 181 -3.69 9.83 10.69
CA GLN A 181 -2.25 9.53 10.61
C GLN A 181 -1.79 8.84 11.90
N GLY A 182 -2.72 8.27 12.61
CA GLY A 182 -2.66 7.49 13.81
C GLY A 182 -3.57 6.27 13.73
N LEU A 183 -3.28 5.30 14.57
CA LEU A 183 -4.14 4.16 14.81
C LEU A 183 -5.52 4.62 15.28
N ALA A 184 -6.56 3.91 14.87
CA ALA A 184 -7.85 4.01 15.54
C ALA A 184 -7.65 3.68 17.03
N VAL A 185 -8.15 4.54 17.91
CA VAL A 185 -8.10 4.32 19.36
C VAL A 185 -9.36 3.55 19.77
N ASP A 186 -9.46 2.32 19.32
CA ASP A 186 -10.64 1.46 19.47
C ASP A 186 -10.50 0.42 20.59
N GLY A 187 -9.27 0.22 21.09
CA GLY A 187 -8.97 -0.76 22.12
C GLY A 187 -8.81 -2.19 21.58
N TYR A 188 -8.69 -2.35 20.26
CA TYR A 188 -8.38 -3.62 19.62
C TYR A 188 -6.98 -3.63 19.03
N TRP A 189 -6.25 -4.69 19.28
CA TRP A 189 -4.87 -4.87 18.84
C TRP A 189 -4.84 -5.79 17.60
N GLY A 190 -4.97 -5.18 16.43
CA GLY A 190 -4.84 -5.84 15.14
C GLY A 190 -3.47 -5.60 14.48
N GLU A 191 -3.33 -6.03 13.22
CA GLU A 191 -2.11 -5.89 12.42
C GLU A 191 -1.59 -4.44 12.32
N ALA A 192 -2.50 -3.48 12.18
CA ALA A 192 -2.12 -2.06 12.11
C ALA A 192 -1.47 -1.57 13.41
N THR A 193 -2.02 -1.98 14.57
CA THR A 193 -1.45 -1.67 15.88
C THR A 193 -0.08 -2.34 16.05
N THR A 194 0.06 -3.61 15.67
CA THR A 194 1.34 -4.33 15.71
C THR A 194 2.38 -3.67 14.83
N ARG A 195 2.05 -3.29 13.59
CA ARG A 195 2.97 -2.60 12.68
C ARG A 195 3.45 -1.29 13.29
N ARG A 196 2.55 -0.52 13.90
CA ARG A 196 2.91 0.74 14.52
C ARG A 196 3.81 0.55 15.76
N ILE A 197 3.59 -0.49 16.57
CA ILE A 197 4.50 -0.88 17.65
C ILE A 197 5.89 -1.19 17.10
N GLN A 198 5.97 -1.99 16.04
CA GLN A 198 7.22 -2.35 15.38
C GLN A 198 8.00 -1.12 14.89
N GLU A 199 7.31 -0.14 14.30
CA GLU A 199 7.89 1.12 13.86
C GLU A 199 8.42 1.94 15.05
N VAL A 200 7.60 2.17 16.07
CA VAL A 200 7.95 3.01 17.24
C VAL A 200 9.06 2.39 18.08
N LEU A 201 9.05 1.08 18.26
CA LEU A 201 10.09 0.36 19.03
C LEU A 201 11.31 -0.05 18.18
N GLY A 202 11.37 0.37 16.90
CA GLY A 202 12.53 0.11 16.04
C GLY A 202 12.77 -1.38 15.77
N CYS A 203 11.72 -2.17 15.62
CA CYS A 203 11.86 -3.58 15.27
C CYS A 203 12.40 -3.74 13.85
N PRO A 204 13.17 -4.82 13.55
CA PRO A 204 13.77 -5.01 12.23
C PRO A 204 12.75 -5.31 11.11
N PHE A 205 11.53 -5.72 11.46
CA PHE A 205 10.44 -6.01 10.53
C PHE A 205 9.18 -5.25 10.94
N HIS A 206 8.45 -4.69 9.96
CA HIS A 206 7.20 -3.96 10.16
C HIS A 206 6.06 -4.67 9.41
N ASP A 207 5.89 -5.96 9.68
CA ASP A 207 4.96 -6.84 8.97
C ASP A 207 3.55 -6.89 9.61
N GLY A 208 3.41 -6.34 10.81
CA GLY A 208 2.15 -6.37 11.57
C GLY A 208 1.86 -7.71 12.23
N LYS A 209 2.87 -8.60 12.35
CA LYS A 209 2.69 -9.95 12.90
C LYS A 209 3.40 -10.13 14.23
N ILE A 210 2.79 -10.91 15.10
CA ILE A 210 3.35 -11.44 16.34
C ILE A 210 3.30 -12.95 16.26
N SER A 211 4.45 -13.56 15.99
CA SER A 211 4.58 -14.99 15.72
C SER A 211 4.88 -15.80 16.98
N ARG A 212 4.64 -17.11 16.94
CA ARG A 212 5.11 -18.12 17.90
C ARG A 212 4.66 -17.88 19.33
N GLN A 213 3.44 -17.43 19.53
CA GLN A 213 2.92 -17.21 20.88
C GLN A 213 2.31 -18.47 21.48
N ASN A 214 2.36 -18.56 22.82
CA ASN A 214 1.82 -19.71 23.56
C ASN A 214 0.30 -19.77 23.44
N PRO A 215 -0.27 -20.86 22.86
CA PRO A 215 -1.73 -21.03 22.71
C PRO A 215 -2.50 -20.98 24.03
N GLN A 216 -1.87 -21.37 25.16
CA GLN A 216 -2.50 -21.34 26.49
C GLN A 216 -2.89 -19.94 26.94
N HIS A 217 -2.22 -18.88 26.42
CA HIS A 217 -2.52 -17.50 26.77
C HIS A 217 -3.51 -16.78 25.85
N LYS A 218 -3.94 -17.44 24.76
CA LYS A 218 -4.87 -16.85 23.79
C LYS A 218 -6.16 -16.32 24.44
N HIS A 219 -6.72 -17.03 25.43
CA HIS A 219 -7.93 -16.63 26.13
C HIS A 219 -7.80 -15.32 26.93
N ARG A 220 -6.58 -14.87 27.21
CA ARG A 220 -6.26 -13.61 27.92
C ARG A 220 -6.20 -12.40 27.00
N LEU A 221 -6.20 -12.63 25.70
CA LEU A 221 -5.91 -11.62 24.66
C LEU A 221 -7.16 -11.34 23.82
N LYS A 222 -8.30 -11.09 24.45
CA LYS A 222 -9.57 -10.82 23.77
C LYS A 222 -9.58 -9.55 22.94
N ALA A 223 -8.69 -8.59 23.27
CA ALA A 223 -8.48 -7.39 22.46
C ALA A 223 -7.69 -7.67 21.17
N CYS A 224 -7.01 -8.81 21.05
CA CYS A 224 -6.15 -9.13 19.91
C CYS A 224 -6.97 -9.73 18.77
N THR A 225 -7.06 -9.00 17.65
CA THR A 225 -8.00 -9.33 16.56
C THR A 225 -7.34 -9.80 15.26
N GLY A 226 -6.04 -9.56 15.06
CA GLY A 226 -5.35 -9.97 13.83
C GLY A 226 -3.83 -9.92 13.97
N GLY A 227 -3.12 -10.62 13.09
CA GLY A 227 -1.66 -10.65 13.06
C GLY A 227 -1.01 -11.49 14.17
N TRP A 228 -1.77 -12.26 14.93
CA TRP A 228 -1.26 -13.10 16.01
C TRP A 228 -1.21 -14.57 15.60
N GLU A 229 -0.03 -15.17 15.71
CA GLU A 229 0.20 -16.58 15.43
C GLU A 229 0.48 -17.33 16.73
N PHE A 230 -0.42 -18.26 17.07
CA PHE A 230 -0.29 -19.15 18.21
C PHE A 230 0.09 -20.54 17.71
N SER A 231 1.27 -21.02 18.08
CA SER A 231 1.81 -22.28 17.60
C SER A 231 2.48 -23.09 18.72
N ALA A 232 2.41 -24.41 18.61
CA ALA A 232 3.16 -25.34 19.45
C ALA A 232 4.17 -26.12 18.55
N PRO A 233 5.34 -26.53 19.09
CA PRO A 233 5.84 -26.26 20.43
C PRO A 233 6.26 -24.79 20.61
N TRP A 234 5.87 -24.17 21.68
CA TRP A 234 6.32 -22.84 22.10
C TRP A 234 7.51 -22.99 23.07
N GLY A 235 8.40 -22.00 23.09
CA GLY A 235 9.56 -22.01 24.01
C GLY A 235 10.79 -22.76 23.50
N GLU A 236 10.69 -23.61 22.48
CA GLU A 236 11.82 -24.28 21.83
C GLU A 236 12.58 -23.37 20.85
N GLN A 237 11.97 -22.28 20.44
CA GLN A 237 12.52 -21.29 19.55
C GLN A 237 12.37 -19.90 20.19
N PRO A 238 13.19 -18.91 19.81
CA PRO A 238 13.00 -17.55 20.25
C PRO A 238 11.57 -17.06 19.98
N GLY A 239 10.96 -16.40 20.96
CA GLY A 239 9.64 -15.77 20.81
C GLY A 239 9.64 -14.62 19.79
N SER A 240 8.55 -13.87 19.73
CA SER A 240 8.42 -12.73 18.85
C SER A 240 9.35 -11.59 19.23
N GLN A 241 10.12 -11.07 18.27
CA GLN A 241 10.98 -9.90 18.48
C GLN A 241 10.17 -8.66 18.89
N THR A 242 8.95 -8.52 18.35
CA THR A 242 8.02 -7.45 18.71
C THR A 242 7.61 -7.53 20.19
N VAL A 243 7.26 -8.74 20.67
CA VAL A 243 6.95 -8.93 22.10
C VAL A 243 8.17 -8.66 22.97
N GLY A 244 9.37 -9.13 22.56
CA GLY A 244 10.61 -8.81 23.26
C GLY A 244 10.90 -7.30 23.33
N ALA A 245 10.59 -6.53 22.29
CA ALA A 245 10.71 -5.08 22.32
C ALA A 245 9.71 -4.43 23.28
N ILE A 246 8.46 -4.90 23.31
CA ILE A 246 7.44 -4.47 24.27
C ILE A 246 7.90 -4.75 25.71
N GLN A 247 8.41 -5.95 25.96
CA GLN A 247 8.90 -6.35 27.27
C GLN A 247 10.04 -5.45 27.76
N ARG A 248 11.01 -5.12 26.88
CA ARG A 248 12.07 -4.16 27.20
C ARG A 248 11.53 -2.78 27.52
N ALA A 249 10.57 -2.29 26.73
CA ALA A 249 9.92 -0.99 26.95
C ALA A 249 9.14 -0.96 28.27
N CYS A 250 8.55 -2.09 28.69
CA CYS A 250 7.83 -2.23 29.95
C CYS A 250 8.73 -2.62 31.14
N GLY A 251 10.04 -2.79 30.94
CA GLY A 251 11.00 -3.11 32.01
C GLY A 251 10.90 -4.52 32.58
N VAL A 252 10.50 -5.52 31.77
CA VAL A 252 10.43 -6.92 32.16
C VAL A 252 11.33 -7.79 31.28
N PRO A 253 11.70 -9.03 31.71
CA PRO A 253 12.54 -9.93 30.94
C PRO A 253 11.98 -10.15 29.53
N ALA A 254 12.85 -10.03 28.50
CA ALA A 254 12.47 -10.05 27.10
C ALA A 254 12.62 -11.46 26.49
N ASP A 255 11.73 -12.38 26.85
CA ASP A 255 11.68 -13.75 26.31
C ASP A 255 10.92 -13.86 24.98
N GLY A 256 10.21 -12.79 24.59
CA GLY A 256 9.43 -12.73 23.36
C GLY A 256 8.08 -13.43 23.40
N PHE A 257 7.63 -13.88 24.59
CA PHE A 257 6.33 -14.52 24.77
C PHE A 257 5.39 -13.66 25.61
N ILE A 258 4.15 -13.48 25.12
CA ILE A 258 3.16 -12.71 25.85
C ILE A 258 2.43 -13.60 26.83
N GLY A 259 2.70 -13.36 28.11
CA GLY A 259 2.07 -14.04 29.25
C GLY A 259 1.45 -13.04 30.22
N PRO A 260 0.87 -13.53 31.33
CA PRO A 260 0.27 -12.66 32.35
C PRO A 260 1.22 -11.57 32.85
N ASP A 261 2.50 -11.86 33.04
CA ASP A 261 3.49 -10.91 33.55
C ASP A 261 3.77 -9.78 32.54
N THR A 262 3.90 -10.11 31.24
CA THR A 262 4.03 -9.13 30.18
C THR A 262 2.78 -8.26 30.09
N ILE A 263 1.59 -8.85 30.15
CA ILE A 263 0.31 -8.12 30.09
C ILE A 263 0.20 -7.19 31.30
N ASN A 264 0.52 -7.64 32.51
CA ASN A 264 0.52 -6.81 33.71
C ASN A 264 1.53 -5.68 33.63
N ALA A 265 2.71 -5.93 33.06
CA ALA A 265 3.71 -4.89 32.81
C ALA A 265 3.17 -3.81 31.85
N MET A 266 2.48 -4.20 30.78
CA MET A 266 1.81 -3.25 29.87
C MET A 266 0.70 -2.47 30.60
N ILE A 267 -0.11 -3.12 31.44
CA ILE A 267 -1.16 -2.44 32.22
C ILE A 267 -0.54 -1.39 33.11
N ARG A 268 0.56 -1.71 33.81
CA ARG A 268 1.31 -0.76 34.65
C ARG A 268 1.90 0.38 33.84
N HIS A 269 2.51 0.06 32.69
CA HIS A 269 3.17 1.02 31.83
C HIS A 269 2.19 2.11 31.35
N PHE A 270 0.99 1.70 30.96
CA PHE A 270 -0.06 2.62 30.49
C PHE A 270 -1.10 2.99 31.57
N LYS A 271 -0.81 2.77 32.85
CA LYS A 271 -1.79 2.95 33.93
C LYS A 271 -2.34 4.37 34.04
N ALA A 272 -1.44 5.35 33.91
CA ALA A 272 -1.82 6.77 34.01
C ALA A 272 -2.80 7.19 32.91
N GLU A 273 -2.59 6.73 31.67
CA GLU A 273 -3.39 7.09 30.49
C GLU A 273 -4.63 6.20 30.32
N SER A 274 -4.59 4.97 30.82
CA SER A 274 -5.68 4.00 30.70
C SER A 274 -6.70 4.08 31.82
N GLY A 275 -6.28 4.56 33.00
CA GLY A 275 -7.08 4.51 34.20
C GLY A 275 -7.32 3.08 34.71
N ALA A 276 -6.53 2.10 34.27
CA ALA A 276 -6.68 0.69 34.66
C ALA A 276 -6.50 0.52 36.17
N LYS A 277 -7.46 -0.16 36.81
CA LYS A 277 -7.48 -0.37 38.27
C LYS A 277 -6.95 -1.74 38.69
N VAL A 278 -6.94 -2.72 37.77
CA VAL A 278 -6.64 -4.12 38.05
C VAL A 278 -5.56 -4.64 37.10
N GLU A 279 -4.62 -5.37 37.65
CA GLU A 279 -3.56 -6.10 36.93
C GLU A 279 -3.93 -7.59 36.96
N ASP A 280 -4.82 -8.01 36.06
CA ASP A 280 -5.39 -9.37 36.04
C ASP A 280 -4.77 -10.26 34.94
N GLY A 281 -3.72 -9.76 34.26
CA GLY A 281 -3.04 -10.47 33.19
C GLY A 281 -3.90 -10.70 31.96
N LYS A 282 -4.84 -9.79 31.66
CA LYS A 282 -5.74 -9.87 30.49
C LYS A 282 -5.82 -8.57 29.74
N LEU A 283 -6.06 -8.68 28.44
CA LEU A 283 -6.47 -7.58 27.55
C LEU A 283 -7.86 -7.94 27.02
N ASP A 284 -8.90 -7.49 27.72
CA ASP A 284 -10.27 -7.75 27.33
C ASP A 284 -10.66 -6.97 26.07
N ALA A 285 -11.76 -7.34 25.44
CA ALA A 285 -12.29 -6.63 24.26
C ALA A 285 -12.46 -5.14 24.56
N CYS A 286 -12.10 -4.29 23.60
CA CYS A 286 -12.13 -2.83 23.76
C CYS A 286 -11.25 -2.32 24.94
N SER A 287 -10.08 -2.95 25.15
CA SER A 287 -9.20 -2.76 26.30
C SER A 287 -8.79 -1.30 26.51
N PRO A 288 -8.97 -0.72 27.74
CA PRO A 288 -8.47 0.60 28.06
C PRO A 288 -6.94 0.73 27.94
N THR A 289 -6.19 -0.33 28.28
CA THR A 289 -4.73 -0.39 28.12
C THR A 289 -4.33 -0.32 26.65
N VAL A 290 -5.05 -1.05 25.78
CA VAL A 290 -4.78 -0.99 24.33
C VAL A 290 -5.14 0.39 23.77
N LYS A 291 -6.22 1.04 24.23
CA LYS A 291 -6.54 2.42 23.84
C LYS A 291 -5.46 3.42 24.24
N ALA A 292 -4.91 3.27 25.45
CA ALA A 292 -3.80 4.13 25.92
C ALA A 292 -2.55 3.90 25.06
N MET A 293 -2.21 2.64 24.81
CA MET A 293 -1.11 2.27 23.90
C MET A 293 -1.31 2.86 22.50
N GLN A 294 -2.50 2.75 21.92
CA GLN A 294 -2.81 3.30 20.59
C GLN A 294 -2.64 4.83 20.56
N ARG A 295 -3.04 5.55 21.62
CA ARG A 295 -2.80 7.00 21.74
C ARG A 295 -1.30 7.31 21.79
N ALA A 296 -0.55 6.61 22.63
CA ALA A 296 0.90 6.79 22.74
C ALA A 296 1.62 6.52 21.39
N LEU A 297 1.24 5.44 20.72
CA LEU A 297 1.77 5.10 19.39
C LEU A 297 1.47 6.17 18.33
N ASN A 298 0.31 6.84 18.41
CA ASN A 298 -0.02 7.95 17.52
C ASN A 298 0.87 9.17 17.76
N GLU A 299 1.38 9.33 18.98
CA GLU A 299 2.34 10.37 19.37
C GLU A 299 3.80 9.95 19.11
N GLY A 300 4.04 8.75 18.56
CA GLY A 300 5.39 8.24 18.29
C GLY A 300 6.13 7.71 19.51
N ARG A 301 5.44 7.42 20.59
CA ARG A 301 5.98 6.83 21.84
C ARG A 301 5.30 5.50 22.17
N PHE A 302 5.96 4.74 23.01
CA PHE A 302 5.39 3.52 23.57
C PHE A 302 5.42 3.61 25.07
#